data_3d36127307f260ceee31151543258cb1
#
_entry.id   3d36127307f260ceee31151543258cb1
#
_cell.length_a   1.000
_cell.length_b   1.000
_cell.length_c   1.000
_cell.angle_alpha   90.00
_cell.angle_beta   90.00
_cell.angle_gamma   90.00
#
_symmetry.space_group_name_H-M   'P 1'
#
loop_
_entity.id
_entity.type
_entity.pdbx_description
1 polymer ?
#
loop_
_entity_poly.entity_id
_entity_poly.type
_entity_poly.pdbx_seq_one_letter_code
_entity_poly.pdbx_strand_id
1 'polypeptide(L)'
;MIINSRIRLALHHLKTGVIAHPTDTVYGLGCLANNPDSIQKIIDLKKRDIKKGFIILASDVSFLIPYIDTNLSIELFEKLTLPTDTPTTYLVPKSDELSPLLAGDNNLLAVRITADPLITFFCESTGSALISTSANLQGRKVAKTKFELKRYFGNDLSFELPPNMYNSKPSRIINLMTGVRYR
;
A
#
# COMPACT_ATOMS: atom_id res chain seq x y z
N MET A 1 2.72 15.43 -12.29
CA MET A 1 1.69 15.85 -11.29
C MET A 1 2.06 17.22 -10.73
N ILE A 2 1.10 18.15 -10.60
CA ILE A 2 1.35 19.42 -9.91
C ILE A 2 1.22 19.19 -8.40
N ILE A 3 2.31 19.43 -7.65
CA ILE A 3 2.32 19.29 -6.19
C ILE A 3 1.74 20.57 -5.58
N ASN A 4 0.49 20.52 -5.21
CA ASN A 4 -0.23 21.60 -4.56
C ASN A 4 -0.09 21.54 -3.01
N SER A 5 -0.57 22.58 -2.32
CA SER A 5 -0.52 22.68 -0.86
C SER A 5 -1.19 21.49 -0.14
N ARG A 6 -2.25 20.93 -0.73
CA ARG A 6 -2.97 19.80 -0.17
C ARG A 6 -2.16 18.50 -0.20
N ILE A 7 -1.38 18.25 -1.26
CA ILE A 7 -0.48 17.10 -1.37
C ILE A 7 0.68 17.25 -0.37
N ARG A 8 1.22 18.46 -0.21
CA ARG A 8 2.26 18.73 0.82
C ARG A 8 1.73 18.50 2.24
N LEU A 9 0.50 18.88 2.52
CA LEU A 9 -0.13 18.63 3.80
C LEU A 9 -0.38 17.14 4.03
N ALA A 10 -0.81 16.41 2.98
CA ALA A 10 -0.93 14.95 3.05
C ALA A 10 0.43 14.29 3.37
N LEU A 11 1.52 14.73 2.72
CA LEU A 11 2.88 14.26 3.02
C LEU A 11 3.27 14.51 4.49
N HIS A 12 2.96 15.70 5.01
CA HIS A 12 3.22 16.02 6.42
C HIS A 12 2.53 15.03 7.37
N HIS A 13 1.24 14.77 7.14
CA HIS A 13 0.46 13.85 7.96
C HIS A 13 0.83 12.37 7.74
N LEU A 14 1.31 12.00 6.55
CA LEU A 14 1.76 10.64 6.23
C LEU A 14 2.98 10.24 7.08
N LYS A 15 3.86 11.18 7.43
CA LYS A 15 5.06 10.92 8.23
C LYS A 15 4.77 10.37 9.62
N THR A 16 3.61 10.71 10.20
CA THR A 16 3.28 10.38 11.60
C THR A 16 1.91 9.72 11.76
N GLY A 17 1.22 9.40 10.66
CA GLY A 17 -0.14 8.89 10.80
C GLY A 17 -0.70 8.23 9.56
N VAL A 18 -2.00 7.99 9.60
CA VAL A 18 -2.77 7.33 8.56
C VAL A 18 -3.50 8.37 7.71
N ILE A 19 -3.31 8.30 6.41
CA ILE A 19 -4.04 9.15 5.46
C ILE A 19 -4.96 8.33 4.56
N ALA A 20 -6.03 8.94 4.06
CA ALA A 20 -6.76 8.42 2.92
C ALA A 20 -6.22 9.07 1.65
N HIS A 21 -5.94 8.25 0.64
CA HIS A 21 -5.37 8.71 -0.63
C HIS A 21 -5.94 7.94 -1.83
N PRO A 22 -6.06 8.59 -2.99
CA PRO A 22 -6.36 7.89 -4.23
C PRO A 22 -5.18 6.98 -4.61
N THR A 23 -5.48 5.91 -5.33
CA THR A 23 -4.51 5.08 -6.04
C THR A 23 -4.99 4.87 -7.47
N ASP A 24 -4.21 4.21 -8.28
CA ASP A 24 -4.59 3.79 -9.63
C ASP A 24 -5.64 2.66 -9.66
N THR A 25 -6.02 2.11 -8.51
CA THR A 25 -7.02 1.03 -8.41
C THR A 25 -8.25 1.44 -7.61
N VAL A 26 -8.10 1.72 -6.33
CA VAL A 26 -9.20 2.01 -5.40
C VAL A 26 -8.80 3.11 -4.42
N TYR A 27 -9.78 3.72 -3.76
CA TYR A 27 -9.49 4.63 -2.67
C TYR A 27 -8.87 3.86 -1.50
N GLY A 28 -7.71 4.31 -1.04
CA GLY A 28 -6.89 3.60 -0.08
C GLY A 28 -6.73 4.34 1.25
N LEU A 29 -6.41 3.56 2.29
CA LEU A 29 -5.75 4.04 3.49
C LEU A 29 -4.26 3.70 3.38
N GLY A 30 -3.40 4.63 3.76
CA GLY A 30 -1.95 4.45 3.72
C GLY A 30 -1.24 5.05 4.92
N CYS A 31 -0.12 4.46 5.25
CA CYS A 31 0.90 5.00 6.14
C CYS A 31 2.29 4.56 5.66
N LEU A 32 3.36 5.08 6.24
CA LEU A 32 4.70 4.61 5.95
C LEU A 32 4.89 3.15 6.42
N ALA A 33 5.54 2.33 5.61
CA ALA A 33 5.76 0.92 5.92
C ALA A 33 6.79 0.71 7.06
N ASN A 34 7.58 1.72 7.37
CA ASN A 34 8.55 1.74 8.47
C ASN A 34 8.00 2.40 9.76
N ASN A 35 6.68 2.67 9.84
CA ASN A 35 6.06 3.29 11.02
C ASN A 35 5.09 2.31 11.70
N PRO A 36 5.54 1.54 12.72
CA PRO A 36 4.73 0.51 13.38
C PRO A 36 3.47 1.06 14.06
N ASP A 37 3.53 2.26 14.63
CA ASP A 37 2.37 2.87 15.31
C ASP A 37 1.26 3.20 14.30
N SER A 38 1.62 3.72 13.14
CA SER A 38 0.66 3.99 12.07
C SER A 38 0.10 2.71 11.43
N ILE A 39 0.91 1.64 11.38
CA ILE A 39 0.46 0.31 10.93
C ILE A 39 -0.59 -0.23 11.91
N GLN A 40 -0.28 -0.20 13.21
CA GLN A 40 -1.24 -0.62 14.24
C GLN A 40 -2.52 0.19 14.16
N LYS A 41 -2.42 1.51 13.98
CA LYS A 41 -3.60 2.37 13.80
C LYS A 41 -4.47 1.95 12.60
N ILE A 42 -3.88 1.54 11.47
CA ILE A 42 -4.66 0.99 10.32
C ILE A 42 -5.37 -0.31 10.70
N ILE A 43 -4.72 -1.20 11.45
CA ILE A 43 -5.31 -2.45 11.93
C ILE A 43 -6.55 -2.16 12.76
N ASP A 44 -6.42 -1.26 13.73
CA ASP A 44 -7.50 -0.89 14.67
C ASP A 44 -8.66 -0.20 13.93
N LEU A 45 -8.37 0.80 13.10
CA LEU A 45 -9.36 1.53 12.31
C LEU A 45 -10.19 0.62 11.42
N LYS A 46 -9.56 -0.36 10.79
CA LYS A 46 -10.23 -1.30 9.87
C LYS A 46 -10.86 -2.48 10.58
N LYS A 47 -10.59 -2.68 11.87
CA LYS A 47 -10.87 -3.93 12.61
C LYS A 47 -10.33 -5.13 11.82
N ARG A 48 -9.08 -4.97 11.31
CA ARG A 48 -8.47 -5.92 10.40
C ARG A 48 -7.86 -7.08 11.17
N ASP A 49 -8.11 -8.28 10.68
CA ASP A 49 -7.37 -9.45 11.13
C ASP A 49 -5.88 -9.27 10.75
N ILE A 50 -5.02 -9.22 11.76
CA ILE A 50 -3.57 -9.03 11.63
C ILE A 50 -2.92 -10.13 10.77
N LYS A 51 -3.50 -11.32 10.76
CA LYS A 51 -3.01 -12.47 9.98
C LYS A 51 -3.01 -12.24 8.47
N LYS A 52 -3.79 -11.27 7.98
CA LYS A 52 -3.92 -11.00 6.55
C LYS A 52 -2.76 -10.24 5.94
N GLY A 53 -1.87 -9.65 6.76
CA GLY A 53 -0.79 -8.79 6.26
C GLY A 53 -1.28 -7.60 5.43
N PHE A 54 -0.37 -6.93 4.77
CA PHE A 54 -0.63 -5.73 3.94
C PHE A 54 0.06 -5.82 2.59
N ILE A 55 -0.39 -5.00 1.65
CA ILE A 55 0.34 -4.73 0.42
C ILE A 55 1.29 -3.57 0.70
N ILE A 56 2.59 -3.78 0.45
CA ILE A 56 3.57 -2.72 0.43
C ILE A 56 3.61 -2.13 -0.97
N LEU A 57 3.38 -0.83 -1.06
CA LEU A 57 3.32 -0.06 -2.29
C LEU A 57 4.55 0.82 -2.40
N ALA A 58 5.25 0.75 -3.51
CA ALA A 58 6.47 1.52 -3.77
C ALA A 58 6.49 2.04 -5.21
N SER A 59 7.26 3.10 -5.45
CA SER A 59 7.52 3.63 -6.79
C SER A 59 8.72 2.95 -7.46
N ASP A 60 9.61 2.37 -6.67
CA ASP A 60 10.83 1.71 -7.12
C ASP A 60 11.17 0.54 -6.21
N VAL A 61 11.89 -0.44 -6.74
CA VAL A 61 12.30 -1.65 -6.00
C VAL A 61 13.20 -1.32 -4.82
N SER A 62 14.00 -0.26 -4.89
CA SER A 62 14.90 0.16 -3.81
C SER A 62 14.16 0.43 -2.50
N PHE A 63 12.92 0.93 -2.56
CA PHE A 63 12.08 1.12 -1.38
C PHE A 63 11.52 -0.19 -0.82
N LEU A 64 11.62 -1.31 -1.56
CA LEU A 64 11.15 -2.62 -1.11
C LEU A 64 12.26 -3.47 -0.46
N ILE A 65 13.53 -3.17 -0.75
CA ILE A 65 14.69 -3.92 -0.25
C ILE A 65 14.62 -4.23 1.28
N PRO A 66 14.21 -3.30 2.16
CA PRO A 66 14.14 -3.58 3.59
C PRO A 66 13.09 -4.64 4.00
N TYR A 67 12.19 -5.01 3.10
CA TYR A 67 11.01 -5.82 3.40
C TYR A 67 11.02 -7.20 2.73
N ILE A 68 11.82 -7.37 1.67
CA ILE A 68 11.86 -8.60 0.86
C ILE A 68 13.15 -9.36 1.09
N ASP A 69 13.14 -10.67 0.81
CA ASP A 69 14.37 -11.45 0.72
C ASP A 69 15.16 -11.01 -0.52
N THR A 70 16.40 -10.58 -0.31
CA THR A 70 17.29 -10.11 -1.39
C THR A 70 18.00 -11.23 -2.13
N ASN A 71 17.84 -12.49 -1.70
CA ASN A 71 18.39 -13.66 -2.38
C ASN A 71 17.57 -14.10 -3.61
N LEU A 72 16.66 -13.25 -4.10
CA LEU A 72 15.93 -13.47 -5.34
C LEU A 72 16.92 -13.52 -6.52
N SER A 73 16.65 -14.40 -7.50
CA SER A 73 17.41 -14.39 -8.74
C SER A 73 17.24 -13.06 -9.49
N ILE A 74 18.23 -12.72 -10.32
CA ILE A 74 18.20 -11.50 -11.15
C ILE A 74 16.93 -11.46 -11.99
N GLU A 75 16.54 -12.58 -12.61
CA GLU A 75 15.30 -12.67 -13.41
C GLU A 75 14.03 -12.34 -12.63
N LEU A 76 13.95 -12.74 -11.36
CA LEU A 76 12.81 -12.43 -10.50
C LEU A 76 12.80 -10.96 -10.09
N PHE A 77 13.96 -10.37 -9.83
CA PHE A 77 14.10 -8.94 -9.59
C PHE A 77 13.66 -8.13 -10.81
N GLU A 78 14.12 -8.49 -12.00
CA GLU A 78 13.71 -7.85 -13.26
C GLU A 78 12.20 -7.98 -13.45
N LYS A 79 11.63 -9.17 -13.28
CA LYS A 79 10.19 -9.40 -13.39
C LYS A 79 9.38 -8.55 -12.39
N LEU A 80 9.90 -8.34 -11.18
CA LEU A 80 9.25 -7.48 -10.18
C LEU A 80 9.19 -6.01 -10.62
N THR A 81 10.22 -5.55 -11.35
CA THR A 81 10.34 -4.15 -11.78
C THR A 81 9.68 -3.85 -13.13
N LEU A 82 9.40 -4.87 -13.94
CA LEU A 82 8.80 -4.68 -15.26
C LEU A 82 7.42 -4.04 -15.16
N PRO A 83 7.13 -3.03 -16.02
CA PRO A 83 5.78 -2.50 -16.15
C PRO A 83 4.77 -3.58 -16.50
N THR A 84 3.58 -3.49 -15.95
CA THR A 84 2.49 -4.41 -16.25
C THR A 84 1.28 -3.65 -16.79
N ASP A 85 0.62 -4.17 -17.83
CA ASP A 85 -0.58 -3.57 -18.44
C ASP A 85 -1.75 -3.45 -17.45
N THR A 86 -1.76 -4.30 -16.44
CA THR A 86 -2.78 -4.30 -15.39
C THR A 86 -2.10 -4.18 -14.04
N PRO A 87 -2.60 -3.34 -13.12
CA PRO A 87 -2.06 -3.23 -11.78
C PRO A 87 -1.85 -4.60 -11.13
N THR A 88 -0.61 -4.95 -10.85
CA THR A 88 -0.21 -6.28 -10.36
C THR A 88 0.49 -6.16 -9.02
N THR A 89 0.07 -6.98 -8.07
CA THR A 89 0.71 -7.19 -6.77
C THR A 89 1.41 -8.55 -6.82
N TYR A 90 2.67 -8.59 -6.49
CA TYR A 90 3.42 -9.84 -6.40
C TYR A 90 3.52 -10.31 -4.96
N LEU A 91 3.38 -11.62 -4.77
CA LEU A 91 3.77 -12.29 -3.54
C LEU A 91 5.22 -12.71 -3.68
N VAL A 92 6.09 -12.20 -2.81
CA VAL A 92 7.54 -12.43 -2.82
C VAL A 92 8.00 -12.99 -1.48
N PRO A 93 9.10 -13.72 -1.41
CA PRO A 93 9.74 -14.07 -0.15
C PRO A 93 9.99 -12.81 0.67
N LYS A 94 9.66 -12.85 1.95
CA LYS A 94 9.85 -11.74 2.88
C LYS A 94 11.24 -11.79 3.51
N SER A 95 11.76 -10.63 3.93
CA SER A 95 12.93 -10.57 4.79
C SER A 95 12.66 -11.28 6.12
N ASP A 96 13.64 -11.97 6.67
CA ASP A 96 13.55 -12.64 7.98
C ASP A 96 13.33 -11.64 9.13
N GLU A 97 13.77 -10.40 8.96
CA GLU A 97 13.61 -9.30 9.94
C GLU A 97 12.28 -8.56 9.79
N LEU A 98 11.42 -9.00 8.87
CA LEU A 98 10.17 -8.30 8.61
C LEU A 98 9.22 -8.35 9.81
N SER A 99 8.71 -7.16 10.19
CA SER A 99 7.71 -7.05 11.25
C SER A 99 6.47 -7.92 10.95
N PRO A 100 6.00 -8.73 11.93
CA PRO A 100 4.76 -9.52 11.79
C PRO A 100 3.53 -8.67 11.43
N LEU A 101 3.52 -7.39 11.80
CA LEU A 101 2.44 -6.46 11.45
C LEU A 101 2.25 -6.32 9.94
N LEU A 102 3.32 -6.49 9.15
CA LEU A 102 3.29 -6.32 7.69
C LEU A 102 2.88 -7.60 6.95
N ALA A 103 3.47 -8.73 7.29
CA ALA A 103 3.23 -9.99 6.59
C ALA A 103 2.06 -10.81 7.16
N GLY A 104 1.67 -10.55 8.42
CA GLY A 104 0.76 -11.44 9.14
C GLY A 104 1.36 -12.85 9.29
N ASP A 105 0.52 -13.87 9.20
CA ASP A 105 0.93 -15.28 9.28
C ASP A 105 1.47 -15.83 7.94
N ASN A 106 1.71 -14.96 6.94
CA ASN A 106 2.11 -15.40 5.60
C ASN A 106 3.64 -15.52 5.49
N ASN A 107 4.11 -16.53 4.77
CA ASN A 107 5.51 -16.69 4.41
C ASN A 107 5.94 -15.78 3.25
N LEU A 108 4.97 -15.22 2.53
CA LEU A 108 5.19 -14.31 1.40
C LEU A 108 4.63 -12.93 1.75
N LEU A 109 5.33 -11.91 1.29
CA LEU A 109 4.93 -10.52 1.38
C LEU A 109 4.26 -10.07 0.09
N ALA A 110 3.15 -9.36 0.20
CA ALA A 110 2.51 -8.73 -0.94
C ALA A 110 3.16 -7.37 -1.24
N VAL A 111 3.78 -7.22 -2.40
CA VAL A 111 4.44 -5.99 -2.84
C VAL A 111 3.91 -5.53 -4.18
N ARG A 112 3.90 -4.23 -4.41
CA ARG A 112 3.50 -3.65 -5.68
C ARG A 112 4.33 -2.43 -6.01
N ILE A 113 4.95 -2.44 -7.20
CA ILE A 113 5.58 -1.26 -7.78
C ILE A 113 4.56 -0.55 -8.67
N THR A 114 4.50 0.76 -8.60
CA THR A 114 3.56 1.59 -9.35
C THR A 114 4.21 2.90 -9.80
N ALA A 115 3.88 3.32 -11.02
CA ALA A 115 4.26 4.63 -11.55
C ALA A 115 3.24 5.75 -11.19
N ASP A 116 2.34 5.51 -10.22
CA ASP A 116 1.40 6.54 -9.75
C ASP A 116 2.18 7.75 -9.23
N PRO A 117 2.00 8.96 -9.81
CA PRO A 117 2.81 10.13 -9.45
C PRO A 117 2.67 10.56 -7.99
N LEU A 118 1.53 10.28 -7.34
CA LEU A 118 1.34 10.60 -5.92
C LEU A 118 2.15 9.66 -5.04
N ILE A 119 2.15 8.36 -5.37
CA ILE A 119 2.93 7.36 -4.63
C ILE A 119 4.42 7.60 -4.83
N THR A 120 4.85 7.90 -6.07
CA THR A 120 6.24 8.28 -6.38
C THR A 120 6.67 9.45 -5.51
N PHE A 121 5.89 10.53 -5.49
CA PHE A 121 6.18 11.70 -4.65
C PHE A 121 6.30 11.35 -3.16
N PHE A 122 5.42 10.50 -2.65
CA PHE A 122 5.47 10.10 -1.24
C PHE A 122 6.70 9.24 -0.94
N CYS A 123 7.01 8.23 -1.76
CA CYS A 123 8.18 7.37 -1.57
C CYS A 123 9.48 8.18 -1.59
N GLU A 124 9.67 9.02 -2.61
CA GLU A 124 10.86 9.87 -2.77
C GLU A 124 11.01 10.89 -1.64
N SER A 125 9.89 11.53 -1.22
CA SER A 125 9.92 12.55 -0.17
C SER A 125 10.13 11.98 1.23
N THR A 126 9.87 10.69 1.45
CA THR A 126 9.99 10.05 2.76
C THR A 126 11.13 9.05 2.84
N GLY A 127 11.70 8.64 1.70
CA GLY A 127 12.69 7.56 1.64
C GLY A 127 12.11 6.19 2.02
N SER A 128 10.79 5.99 1.92
CA SER A 128 10.12 4.78 2.40
C SER A 128 9.00 4.33 1.48
N ALA A 129 8.78 3.01 1.42
CA ALA A 129 7.55 2.46 0.87
C ALA A 129 6.34 2.79 1.76
N LEU A 130 5.14 2.61 1.22
CA LEU A 130 3.87 2.79 1.92
C LEU A 130 3.18 1.44 2.12
N ILE A 131 2.45 1.30 3.21
CA ILE A 131 1.34 0.36 3.24
C ILE A 131 0.18 0.98 2.49
N SER A 132 -0.49 0.17 1.66
CA SER A 132 -1.74 0.57 1.01
C SER A 132 -2.79 -0.52 1.18
N THR A 133 -3.95 -0.13 1.69
CA THR A 133 -5.11 -1.01 1.83
C THR A 133 -6.37 -0.26 1.43
N SER A 134 -7.39 -0.97 0.94
CA SER A 134 -8.66 -0.34 0.55
C SER A 134 -9.32 0.41 1.71
N ALA A 135 -9.92 1.57 1.41
CA ALA A 135 -10.59 2.42 2.39
C ALA A 135 -11.98 1.89 2.76
N ASN A 136 -12.02 0.80 3.54
CA ASN A 136 -13.25 0.18 4.04
C ASN A 136 -13.01 -0.50 5.39
N LEU A 137 -14.05 -0.68 6.17
CA LEU A 137 -14.04 -1.65 7.25
C LEU A 137 -14.04 -3.07 6.67
N GLN A 138 -13.50 -4.04 7.41
CA GLN A 138 -13.44 -5.44 6.96
C GLN A 138 -14.84 -5.95 6.55
N GLY A 139 -14.94 -6.54 5.37
CA GLY A 139 -16.22 -7.05 4.82
C GLY A 139 -17.16 -5.99 4.23
N ARG A 140 -16.83 -4.71 4.29
CA ARG A 140 -17.63 -3.63 3.70
C ARG A 140 -17.11 -3.22 2.32
N LYS A 141 -17.94 -2.54 1.53
CA LYS A 141 -17.53 -1.94 0.25
C LYS A 141 -16.51 -0.82 0.49
N VAL A 142 -15.62 -0.63 -0.48
CA VAL A 142 -14.64 0.48 -0.44
C VAL A 142 -15.36 1.81 -0.52
N ALA A 143 -14.97 2.77 0.31
CA ALA A 143 -15.48 4.14 0.24
C ALA A 143 -15.11 4.76 -1.12
N LYS A 144 -16.08 5.39 -1.77
CA LYS A 144 -15.91 6.10 -3.05
C LYS A 144 -16.01 7.62 -2.87
N THR A 145 -16.48 8.06 -1.73
CA THR A 145 -16.70 9.47 -1.41
C THR A 145 -16.11 9.81 -0.04
N LYS A 146 -15.86 11.09 0.21
CA LYS A 146 -15.47 11.55 1.53
C LYS A 146 -16.53 11.30 2.60
N PHE A 147 -17.81 11.34 2.22
CA PHE A 147 -18.91 11.05 3.12
C PHE A 147 -18.86 9.59 3.61
N GLU A 148 -18.67 8.63 2.69
CA GLU A 148 -18.52 7.22 3.05
C GLU A 148 -17.28 6.99 3.89
N LEU A 149 -16.16 7.67 3.57
CA LEU A 149 -14.93 7.60 4.34
C LEU A 149 -15.17 8.07 5.80
N LYS A 150 -15.81 9.23 5.96
CA LYS A 150 -16.15 9.77 7.27
C LYS A 150 -17.12 8.87 8.05
N ARG A 151 -18.06 8.21 7.34
CA ARG A 151 -18.97 7.23 7.95
C ARG A 151 -18.23 5.99 8.49
N TYR A 152 -17.13 5.57 7.84
CA TYR A 152 -16.35 4.41 8.27
C TYR A 152 -15.34 4.75 9.37
N PHE A 153 -14.68 5.88 9.27
CA PHE A 153 -13.50 6.20 10.08
C PHE A 153 -13.61 7.46 10.91
N GLY A 154 -14.77 8.16 10.85
CA GLY A 154 -14.97 9.37 11.64
C GLY A 154 -13.91 10.44 11.38
N ASN A 155 -13.28 10.90 12.45
CA ASN A 155 -12.17 11.87 12.43
C ASN A 155 -10.81 11.22 12.76
N ASP A 156 -10.72 9.90 12.73
CA ASP A 156 -9.52 9.16 13.19
C ASP A 156 -8.38 9.14 12.16
N LEU A 157 -8.68 9.54 10.91
CA LEU A 157 -7.65 9.71 9.88
C LEU A 157 -6.90 11.03 10.10
N SER A 158 -5.58 10.98 9.91
CA SER A 158 -4.72 12.15 10.05
C SER A 158 -4.95 13.16 8.92
N PHE A 159 -5.28 12.68 7.72
CA PHE A 159 -5.61 13.51 6.55
C PHE A 159 -6.37 12.74 5.48
N GLU A 160 -7.09 13.47 4.62
CA GLU A 160 -7.86 12.91 3.52
C GLU A 160 -7.59 13.69 2.22
N LEU A 161 -6.96 13.03 1.25
CA LEU A 161 -6.98 13.49 -0.13
C LEU A 161 -8.33 13.13 -0.77
N PRO A 162 -8.81 13.90 -1.77
CA PRO A 162 -10.06 13.55 -2.45
C PRO A 162 -9.92 12.21 -3.18
N PRO A 163 -10.98 11.40 -3.25
CA PRO A 163 -11.00 10.22 -4.09
C PRO A 163 -10.96 10.61 -5.58
N ASN A 164 -10.41 9.72 -6.42
CA ASN A 164 -10.56 9.80 -7.87
C ASN A 164 -11.88 9.14 -8.31
N MET A 165 -12.24 9.29 -9.59
CA MET A 165 -13.27 8.45 -10.20
C MET A 165 -12.66 7.06 -10.47
N TYR A 166 -13.12 6.05 -9.74
CA TYR A 166 -12.61 4.68 -9.85
C TYR A 166 -13.50 3.84 -10.75
N ASN A 167 -12.97 3.45 -11.90
CA ASN A 167 -13.57 2.42 -12.79
C ASN A 167 -12.74 1.13 -12.76
N SER A 168 -11.70 1.07 -11.93
CA SER A 168 -10.74 -0.02 -11.90
C SER A 168 -11.09 -1.06 -10.85
N LYS A 169 -10.70 -2.30 -11.16
CA LYS A 169 -10.75 -3.44 -10.22
C LYS A 169 -9.50 -3.40 -9.32
N PRO A 170 -9.53 -4.06 -8.16
CA PRO A 170 -8.32 -4.28 -7.37
C PRO A 170 -7.21 -4.94 -8.21
N SER A 171 -5.94 -4.71 -7.84
CA SER A 171 -4.80 -5.30 -8.52
C SER A 171 -4.89 -6.83 -8.60
N ARG A 172 -4.34 -7.43 -9.66
CA ARG A 172 -4.09 -8.88 -9.68
C ARG A 172 -3.11 -9.23 -8.57
N ILE A 173 -3.20 -10.46 -8.06
CA ILE A 173 -2.23 -11.01 -7.10
C ILE A 173 -1.60 -12.25 -7.73
N ILE A 174 -0.28 -12.23 -7.88
CA ILE A 174 0.50 -13.29 -8.55
C ILE A 174 1.66 -13.67 -7.64
N ASN A 175 1.90 -14.96 -7.45
CA ASN A 175 3.11 -15.44 -6.83
C ASN A 175 4.28 -15.23 -7.79
N LEU A 176 5.29 -14.47 -7.39
CA LEU A 176 6.43 -14.13 -8.26
C LEU A 176 7.22 -15.36 -8.67
N MET A 177 7.42 -16.31 -7.73
CA MET A 177 8.22 -17.52 -7.93
C MET A 177 7.54 -18.53 -8.85
N THR A 178 6.24 -18.75 -8.67
CA THR A 178 5.51 -19.83 -9.36
C THR A 178 4.67 -19.35 -10.54
N GLY A 179 4.42 -18.04 -10.63
CA GLY A 179 3.51 -17.45 -11.62
C GLY A 179 2.01 -17.71 -11.32
N VAL A 180 1.68 -18.41 -10.26
CA VAL A 180 0.27 -18.71 -9.90
C VAL A 180 -0.47 -17.42 -9.57
N ARG A 181 -1.64 -17.23 -10.18
CA ARG A 181 -2.52 -16.10 -9.93
C ARG A 181 -3.59 -16.47 -8.90
N TYR A 182 -3.69 -15.67 -7.85
CA TYR A 182 -4.69 -15.82 -6.78
C TYR A 182 -5.91 -14.92 -6.95
N ARG A 183 -5.75 -13.81 -7.67
CA ARG A 183 -6.83 -12.85 -7.99
C ARG A 183 -6.61 -12.20 -9.34
#